data_c3c4ed2cbdc5dcdb0460157b9e8ff78c
#
_entry.id   c3c4ed2cbdc5dcdb0460157b9e8ff78c
#
_cell.length_a   1.000
_cell.length_b   1.000
_cell.length_c   1.000
_cell.angle_alpha   90.00
_cell.angle_beta   90.00
_cell.angle_gamma   90.00
#
_symmetry.space_group_name_H-M   'P 1'
#
loop_
_entity.id
_entity.type
_entity.pdbx_description
1 polymer ?
#
loop_
_entity_poly.entity_id
_entity_poly.type
_entity_poly.pdbx_seq_one_letter_code
_entity_poly.pdbx_strand_id
1 'polypeptide(L)'
;ISACLVGSEMCIRDRDYNAELHLSFQDAAKTHKQVLTVNGKNIRITVPAGVADGQTIKLKGQGGPGVNGGPAGDLYITFIIAEDPVFKRLGNDLYVTAPLNLYTAVLGGEQVVTTMDGKVKLKVKPGTQNGAKVRLKGKGFPVYKDEGKFGDLIVTYSVEIPTTLTEKQKELFRELQNLN
;
A
#
# COMPACT_ATOMS: atom_id res chain seq x y z
N ILE A 1 -7.51 11.05 43.22
CA ILE A 1 -8.65 11.51 44.09
C ILE A 1 -9.23 12.72 43.39
N SER A 2 -10.22 12.52 42.55
CA SER A 2 -10.98 13.64 41.98
C SER A 2 -12.40 13.51 42.47
N ALA A 3 -12.74 14.40 43.37
CA ALA A 3 -14.06 14.53 43.97
C ALA A 3 -15.06 14.93 42.85
N CYS A 4 -16.03 14.08 42.65
CA CYS A 4 -17.23 14.43 41.89
C CYS A 4 -18.21 15.10 42.88
N LEU A 5 -18.30 16.42 42.82
CA LEU A 5 -19.25 17.20 43.61
C LEU A 5 -20.50 17.48 42.78
N VAL A 6 -21.58 16.82 43.21
CA VAL A 6 -22.97 17.28 43.27
C VAL A 6 -23.50 18.09 42.08
N GLY A 7 -24.30 17.41 41.30
CA GLY A 7 -25.18 17.96 40.30
C GLY A 7 -25.62 16.82 39.40
N SER A 8 -26.85 16.38 39.54
CA SER A 8 -27.47 15.20 38.93
C SER A 8 -27.33 15.06 37.40
N GLU A 9 -26.14 14.75 36.96
CA GLU A 9 -25.91 14.10 35.67
C GLU A 9 -24.93 12.97 35.92
N MET A 10 -25.49 11.79 36.12
CA MET A 10 -24.76 10.55 36.17
C MET A 10 -24.01 10.44 34.85
N CYS A 11 -22.66 10.58 34.87
CA CYS A 11 -21.80 10.38 33.72
C CYS A 11 -22.01 8.96 33.23
N ILE A 12 -22.94 8.76 32.31
CA ILE A 12 -23.14 7.53 31.55
C ILE A 12 -21.96 7.44 30.62
N ARG A 13 -20.93 6.71 31.01
CA ARG A 13 -19.84 6.38 30.08
C ARG A 13 -20.38 5.37 29.11
N ASP A 14 -20.59 5.83 27.89
CA ASP A 14 -20.84 4.97 26.74
C ASP A 14 -19.70 3.95 26.63
N ARG A 15 -20.04 2.69 26.38
CA ARG A 15 -19.03 1.65 26.17
C ARG A 15 -18.58 1.69 24.71
N ASP A 16 -17.49 2.40 24.49
CA ASP A 16 -16.82 2.40 23.20
C ASP A 16 -16.15 1.05 22.93
N TYR A 17 -16.22 0.59 21.70
CA TYR A 17 -15.54 -0.61 21.24
C TYR A 17 -14.40 -0.24 20.31
N ASN A 18 -13.30 -0.99 20.42
CA ASN A 18 -12.19 -0.95 19.49
C ASN A 18 -12.15 -2.27 18.75
N ALA A 19 -12.00 -2.19 17.44
CA ALA A 19 -11.84 -3.33 16.55
C ALA A 19 -10.68 -3.07 15.58
N GLU A 20 -9.97 -4.13 15.24
CA GLU A 20 -8.91 -4.09 14.23
C GLU A 20 -9.43 -4.77 12.97
N LEU A 21 -9.19 -4.15 11.83
CA LEU A 21 -9.53 -4.70 10.54
C LEU A 21 -8.27 -4.90 9.70
N HIS A 22 -7.91 -6.16 9.51
CA HIS A 22 -6.80 -6.54 8.65
C HIS A 22 -7.23 -6.51 7.20
N LEU A 23 -6.51 -5.75 6.40
CA LEU A 23 -6.73 -5.59 4.96
C LEU A 23 -5.51 -6.06 4.18
N SER A 24 -5.74 -6.69 3.04
CA SER A 24 -4.67 -6.89 2.08
C SER A 24 -4.28 -5.54 1.44
N PHE A 25 -3.06 -5.46 0.93
CA PHE A 25 -2.59 -4.27 0.21
C PHE A 25 -3.51 -3.90 -0.96
N GLN A 26 -4.02 -4.90 -1.68
CA GLN A 26 -4.92 -4.70 -2.81
C GLN A 26 -6.32 -4.25 -2.39
N ASP A 27 -6.83 -4.74 -1.25
CA ASP A 27 -8.13 -4.32 -0.71
C ASP A 27 -8.09 -2.88 -0.26
N ALA A 28 -6.98 -2.45 0.37
CA ALA A 28 -6.78 -1.05 0.77
C ALA A 28 -6.70 -0.08 -0.44
N ALA A 29 -6.39 -0.60 -1.64
CA ALA A 29 -6.37 0.17 -2.88
C ALA A 29 -7.74 0.31 -3.55
N LYS A 30 -8.78 -0.37 -3.07
CA LYS A 30 -10.11 -0.36 -3.70
C LYS A 30 -11.19 -0.06 -2.68
N THR A 31 -12.17 0.75 -3.09
CA THR A 31 -13.37 0.95 -2.27
C THR A 31 -14.21 -0.32 -2.30
N HIS A 32 -14.44 -0.93 -1.15
CA HIS A 32 -15.25 -2.13 -1.02
C HIS A 32 -16.07 -2.12 0.26
N LYS A 33 -17.08 -2.99 0.30
CA LYS A 33 -17.92 -3.20 1.48
C LYS A 33 -17.43 -4.44 2.22
N GLN A 34 -17.22 -4.30 3.51
CA GLN A 34 -16.85 -5.41 4.39
C GLN A 34 -17.82 -5.55 5.55
N VAL A 35 -18.05 -6.77 5.97
CA VAL A 35 -18.88 -7.09 7.13
C VAL A 35 -17.95 -7.47 8.28
N LEU A 36 -18.08 -6.74 9.38
CA LEU A 36 -17.38 -7.03 10.63
C LEU A 36 -18.37 -7.57 11.65
N THR A 37 -17.99 -8.62 12.33
CA THR A 37 -18.74 -9.12 13.48
C THR A 37 -18.11 -8.56 14.76
N VAL A 38 -18.82 -7.66 15.40
CA VAL A 38 -18.40 -7.07 16.68
C VAL A 38 -19.43 -7.45 17.73
N ASN A 39 -19.00 -8.19 18.76
CA ASN A 39 -19.87 -8.67 19.85
C ASN A 39 -21.17 -9.33 19.39
N GLY A 40 -21.09 -10.19 18.37
CA GLY A 40 -22.23 -10.93 17.81
C GLY A 40 -23.15 -10.13 16.88
N LYS A 41 -22.84 -8.84 16.62
CA LYS A 41 -23.55 -8.02 15.63
C LYS A 41 -22.73 -7.90 14.36
N ASN A 42 -23.38 -8.15 13.23
CA ASN A 42 -22.77 -7.96 11.91
C ASN A 42 -22.94 -6.50 11.47
N ILE A 43 -21.84 -5.77 11.38
CA ILE A 43 -21.81 -4.36 10.96
C ILE A 43 -21.22 -4.32 9.55
N ARG A 44 -21.98 -3.77 8.60
CA ARG A 44 -21.50 -3.56 7.23
C ARG A 44 -20.86 -2.16 7.13
N ILE A 45 -19.59 -2.13 6.79
CA ILE A 45 -18.85 -0.88 6.59
C ILE A 45 -18.41 -0.76 5.15
N THR A 46 -18.24 0.48 4.70
CA THR A 46 -17.57 0.77 3.43
C THR A 46 -16.15 1.21 3.73
N VAL A 47 -15.18 0.46 3.27
CA VAL A 47 -13.76 0.80 3.36
C VAL A 47 -13.43 1.63 2.11
N PRO A 48 -13.10 2.91 2.24
CA PRO A 48 -12.72 3.72 1.09
C PRO A 48 -11.33 3.36 0.60
N ALA A 49 -11.08 3.51 -0.70
CA ALA A 49 -9.74 3.36 -1.26
C ALA A 49 -8.77 4.37 -0.66
N GLY A 50 -7.50 3.99 -0.55
CA GLY A 50 -6.45 4.88 -0.09
C GLY A 50 -6.26 4.94 1.42
N VAL A 51 -6.96 4.13 2.23
CA VAL A 51 -6.77 4.10 3.68
C VAL A 51 -5.30 3.87 4.03
N ALA A 52 -4.85 4.51 5.12
CA ALA A 52 -3.49 4.34 5.62
C ALA A 52 -3.43 3.24 6.68
N ASP A 53 -2.26 2.62 6.83
CA ASP A 53 -2.00 1.71 7.94
C ASP A 53 -2.11 2.44 9.28
N GLY A 54 -2.73 1.81 10.28
CA GLY A 54 -3.01 2.42 11.58
C GLY A 54 -4.11 3.48 11.59
N GLN A 55 -4.75 3.75 10.46
CA GLN A 55 -5.82 4.73 10.39
C GLN A 55 -7.06 4.22 11.09
N THR A 56 -7.63 5.06 11.99
CA THR A 56 -8.83 4.73 12.75
C THR A 56 -10.04 5.50 12.21
N ILE A 57 -11.16 4.80 12.02
CA ILE A 57 -12.46 5.40 11.73
C ILE A 57 -13.41 5.21 12.91
N LYS A 58 -14.30 6.18 13.13
CA LYS A 58 -15.30 6.19 14.19
C LYS A 58 -16.68 5.96 13.59
N LEU A 59 -17.39 4.95 14.08
CA LEU A 59 -18.78 4.66 13.75
C LEU A 59 -19.65 4.98 14.96
N LYS A 60 -20.41 6.05 14.86
CA LYS A 60 -21.27 6.53 15.96
C LYS A 60 -22.40 5.54 16.27
N GLY A 61 -22.61 5.29 17.56
CA GLY A 61 -23.72 4.46 18.04
C GLY A 61 -23.59 2.96 17.71
N GLN A 62 -22.41 2.49 17.30
CA GLN A 62 -22.13 1.08 17.00
C GLN A 62 -21.30 0.38 18.10
N GLY A 63 -21.10 1.06 19.22
CA GLY A 63 -20.42 0.51 20.39
C GLY A 63 -21.35 -0.33 21.28
N GLY A 64 -21.01 -0.46 22.54
CA GLY A 64 -21.80 -1.19 23.53
C GLY A 64 -23.10 -0.48 23.89
N PRO A 65 -24.10 -1.24 24.39
CA PRO A 65 -25.32 -0.64 24.89
C PRO A 65 -25.01 0.32 26.03
N GLY A 66 -25.65 1.49 26.03
CA GLY A 66 -25.54 2.45 27.14
C GLY A 66 -26.05 1.87 28.45
N VAL A 67 -25.55 2.36 29.55
CA VAL A 67 -26.00 1.97 30.87
C VAL A 67 -27.35 2.65 31.17
N ASN A 68 -28.30 1.92 31.80
CA ASN A 68 -29.63 2.42 32.15
C ASN A 68 -30.48 3.02 31.00
N GLY A 69 -30.34 2.45 29.77
CA GLY A 69 -31.11 2.95 28.61
C GLY A 69 -30.53 4.19 27.96
N GLY A 70 -29.28 4.55 28.29
CA GLY A 70 -28.53 5.61 27.64
C GLY A 70 -28.20 5.27 26.17
N PRO A 71 -27.68 6.22 25.41
CA PRO A 71 -27.26 5.98 24.01
C PRO A 71 -26.14 4.93 23.94
N ALA A 72 -26.07 4.21 22.83
CA ALA A 72 -24.98 3.27 22.58
C ALA A 72 -23.67 4.03 22.40
N GLY A 73 -22.57 3.45 22.86
CA GLY A 73 -21.22 3.95 22.63
C GLY A 73 -20.82 3.90 21.15
N ASP A 74 -19.62 4.30 20.87
CA ASP A 74 -19.07 4.36 19.52
C ASP A 74 -18.17 3.16 19.23
N LEU A 75 -17.99 2.81 17.96
CA LEU A 75 -17.06 1.80 17.51
C LEU A 75 -15.91 2.46 16.77
N TYR A 76 -14.70 2.22 17.24
CA TYR A 76 -13.46 2.63 16.59
C TYR A 76 -12.87 1.43 15.86
N ILE A 77 -12.62 1.59 14.56
CA ILE A 77 -12.03 0.55 13.73
C ILE A 77 -10.68 1.04 13.24
N THR A 78 -9.62 0.34 13.60
CA THR A 78 -8.26 0.60 13.15
C THR A 78 -7.92 -0.33 11.99
N PHE A 79 -7.51 0.24 10.85
CA PHE A 79 -7.09 -0.53 9.69
C PHE A 79 -5.64 -0.98 9.86
N ILE A 80 -5.38 -2.26 9.70
CA ILE A 80 -4.04 -2.86 9.66
C ILE A 80 -3.83 -3.39 8.26
N ILE A 81 -2.88 -2.79 7.53
CA ILE A 81 -2.63 -3.13 6.12
C ILE A 81 -1.41 -4.04 6.06
N ALA A 82 -1.59 -5.24 5.46
CA ALA A 82 -0.48 -6.14 5.22
C ALA A 82 0.53 -5.53 4.23
N GLU A 83 1.82 -5.67 4.51
CA GLU A 83 2.87 -5.28 3.57
C GLU A 83 2.82 -6.14 2.30
N ASP A 84 3.06 -5.51 1.16
CA ASP A 84 3.18 -6.22 -0.11
C ASP A 84 4.66 -6.52 -0.39
N PRO A 85 5.01 -7.76 -0.81
CA PRO A 85 6.41 -8.13 -1.05
C PRO A 85 7.04 -7.43 -2.26
N VAL A 86 6.21 -6.90 -3.17
CA VAL A 86 6.65 -6.27 -4.42
C VAL A 86 6.64 -4.75 -4.31
N PHE A 87 5.59 -4.20 -3.71
CA PHE A 87 5.37 -2.75 -3.63
C PHE A 87 5.62 -2.23 -2.22
N LYS A 88 6.55 -1.31 -2.11
CA LYS A 88 6.73 -0.53 -0.87
C LYS A 88 5.95 0.77 -0.98
N ARG A 89 4.99 0.97 -0.07
CA ARG A 89 4.18 2.19 -0.02
C ARG A 89 4.83 3.25 0.86
N LEU A 90 4.86 4.48 0.36
CA LEU A 90 5.26 5.66 1.12
C LEU A 90 4.25 6.79 0.85
N GLY A 91 3.34 7.00 1.76
CA GLY A 91 2.18 7.88 1.55
C GLY A 91 1.27 7.34 0.44
N ASN A 92 1.14 8.08 -0.65
CA ASN A 92 0.39 7.67 -1.84
C ASN A 92 1.29 7.17 -2.97
N ASP A 93 2.61 7.27 -2.81
CA ASP A 93 3.55 6.79 -3.81
C ASP A 93 3.93 5.33 -3.56
N LEU A 94 4.17 4.61 -4.63
CA LEU A 94 4.62 3.23 -4.62
C LEU A 94 6.05 3.13 -5.15
N TYR A 95 6.81 2.26 -4.54
CA TYR A 95 8.17 1.95 -4.95
C TYR A 95 8.26 0.48 -5.32
N VAL A 96 8.84 0.19 -6.46
CA VAL A 96 9.08 -1.17 -6.94
C VAL A 96 10.48 -1.28 -7.51
N THR A 97 11.14 -2.40 -7.24
CA THR A 97 12.41 -2.74 -7.89
C THR A 97 12.13 -3.67 -9.07
N ALA A 98 12.53 -3.26 -10.25
CA ALA A 98 12.36 -4.05 -11.47
C ALA A 98 13.73 -4.61 -11.91
N PRO A 99 13.85 -5.94 -12.05
CA PRO A 99 15.07 -6.54 -12.60
C PRO A 99 15.24 -6.10 -14.06
N LEU A 100 16.44 -5.68 -14.41
CA LEU A 100 16.78 -5.25 -15.75
C LEU A 100 17.96 -6.07 -16.28
N ASN A 101 17.79 -6.69 -17.43
CA ASN A 101 18.85 -7.44 -18.07
C ASN A 101 20.01 -6.51 -18.47
N LEU A 102 21.26 -6.95 -18.27
CA LEU A 102 22.47 -6.18 -18.59
C LEU A 102 22.47 -5.70 -20.06
N TYR A 103 22.09 -6.55 -20.98
CA TYR A 103 22.08 -6.21 -22.42
C TYR A 103 21.07 -5.08 -22.71
N THR A 104 19.88 -5.15 -22.08
CA THR A 104 18.87 -4.10 -22.19
C THR A 104 19.31 -2.80 -21.51
N ALA A 105 20.07 -2.89 -20.42
CA ALA A 105 20.62 -1.72 -19.76
C ALA A 105 21.65 -0.99 -20.63
N VAL A 106 22.51 -1.75 -21.33
CA VAL A 106 23.59 -1.20 -22.17
C VAL A 106 23.07 -0.73 -23.53
N LEU A 107 22.30 -1.57 -24.21
CA LEU A 107 21.87 -1.33 -25.61
C LEU A 107 20.54 -0.58 -25.70
N GLY A 108 19.81 -0.50 -24.61
CA GLY A 108 18.43 -0.03 -24.60
C GLY A 108 17.44 -1.14 -24.99
N GLY A 109 16.16 -0.84 -24.89
CA GLY A 109 15.10 -1.78 -25.23
C GLY A 109 13.82 -1.51 -24.45
N GLU A 110 13.05 -2.57 -24.22
CA GLU A 110 11.81 -2.51 -23.45
C GLU A 110 11.89 -3.42 -22.23
N GLN A 111 11.41 -2.92 -21.10
CA GLN A 111 11.26 -3.67 -19.87
C GLN A 111 9.79 -3.70 -19.44
N VAL A 112 9.28 -4.87 -19.11
CA VAL A 112 7.94 -5.04 -18.59
C VAL A 112 7.98 -4.93 -17.08
N VAL A 113 7.20 -3.99 -16.52
CA VAL A 113 7.09 -3.76 -15.08
C VAL A 113 5.68 -4.05 -14.64
N THR A 114 5.53 -4.75 -13.52
CA THR A 114 4.23 -4.99 -12.90
C THR A 114 3.81 -3.75 -12.12
N THR A 115 2.57 -3.33 -12.32
CA THR A 115 1.91 -2.25 -11.58
C THR A 115 0.66 -2.79 -10.89
N MET A 116 0.01 -2.00 -10.05
CA MET A 116 -1.25 -2.37 -9.40
C MET A 116 -2.37 -2.70 -10.41
N ASP A 117 -2.37 -2.02 -11.56
CA ASP A 117 -3.40 -2.18 -12.61
C ASP A 117 -3.03 -3.23 -13.68
N GLY A 118 -1.84 -3.82 -13.59
CA GLY A 118 -1.35 -4.79 -14.56
C GLY A 118 0.09 -4.54 -14.98
N LYS A 119 0.46 -4.98 -16.17
CA LYS A 119 1.82 -4.89 -16.69
C LYS A 119 1.95 -3.70 -17.64
N VAL A 120 3.01 -2.92 -17.47
CA VAL A 120 3.33 -1.76 -18.33
C VAL A 120 4.70 -1.98 -18.95
N LYS A 121 4.83 -1.73 -20.26
CA LYS A 121 6.10 -1.73 -20.97
C LYS A 121 6.77 -0.36 -20.84
N LEU A 122 8.00 -0.35 -20.36
CA LEU A 122 8.81 0.85 -20.22
C LEU A 122 9.95 0.81 -21.22
N LYS A 123 10.15 1.92 -21.91
CA LYS A 123 11.31 2.08 -22.80
C LYS A 123 12.55 2.40 -21.96
N VAL A 124 13.56 1.57 -22.08
CA VAL A 124 14.85 1.73 -21.41
C VAL A 124 15.83 2.39 -22.39
N LYS A 125 16.47 3.47 -21.93
CA LYS A 125 17.49 4.16 -22.74
C LYS A 125 18.81 3.36 -22.72
N PRO A 126 19.59 3.38 -23.82
CA PRO A 126 20.95 2.83 -23.78
C PRO A 126 21.80 3.49 -22.68
N GLY A 127 22.63 2.70 -22.02
CA GLY A 127 23.48 3.18 -20.93
C GLY A 127 22.77 3.44 -19.60
N THR A 128 21.56 2.85 -19.40
CA THR A 128 20.84 2.96 -18.14
C THR A 128 21.61 2.29 -17.02
N GLN A 129 21.91 3.07 -15.97
CA GLN A 129 22.69 2.61 -14.83
C GLN A 129 21.86 1.83 -13.81
N ASN A 130 22.55 0.99 -13.03
CA ASN A 130 21.93 0.31 -11.90
C ASN A 130 21.40 1.34 -10.89
N GLY A 131 20.20 1.12 -10.35
CA GLY A 131 19.55 2.06 -9.44
C GLY A 131 18.88 3.25 -10.12
N ALA A 132 18.90 3.33 -11.46
CA ALA A 132 18.17 4.37 -12.19
C ALA A 132 16.69 4.30 -11.90
N LYS A 133 16.06 5.47 -11.69
CA LYS A 133 14.64 5.56 -11.29
C LYS A 133 13.80 6.14 -12.41
N VAL A 134 12.65 5.53 -12.64
CA VAL A 134 11.62 6.01 -13.57
C VAL A 134 10.33 6.23 -12.81
N ARG A 135 9.74 7.41 -12.95
CA ARG A 135 8.47 7.77 -12.33
C ARG A 135 7.33 7.60 -13.32
N LEU A 136 6.35 6.79 -12.95
CA LEU A 136 5.10 6.60 -13.66
C LEU A 136 4.01 7.38 -12.96
N LYS A 137 3.60 8.50 -13.53
CA LYS A 137 2.58 9.37 -12.95
C LYS A 137 1.23 8.67 -12.88
N GLY A 138 0.55 8.81 -11.73
CA GLY A 138 -0.79 8.30 -11.52
C GLY A 138 -0.87 6.77 -11.50
N LYS A 139 0.23 6.06 -11.27
CA LYS A 139 0.29 4.60 -11.12
C LYS A 139 0.65 4.15 -9.70
N GLY A 140 0.59 5.08 -8.75
CA GLY A 140 0.77 4.83 -7.33
C GLY A 140 -0.49 4.37 -6.63
N PHE A 141 -0.54 4.57 -5.32
CA PHE A 141 -1.68 4.21 -4.48
C PHE A 141 -2.78 5.28 -4.58
N PRO A 142 -4.06 4.90 -4.50
CA PRO A 142 -5.15 5.88 -4.51
C PRO A 142 -5.08 6.83 -3.32
N VAL A 143 -5.51 8.07 -3.54
CA VAL A 143 -5.57 9.08 -2.48
C VAL A 143 -6.85 8.88 -1.67
N TYR A 144 -6.73 8.84 -0.36
CA TYR A 144 -7.88 8.66 0.54
C TYR A 144 -8.95 9.74 0.35
N LYS A 145 -10.19 9.33 0.15
CA LYS A 145 -11.37 10.20 -0.08
C LYS A 145 -11.31 11.10 -1.33
N ASP A 146 -10.36 10.88 -2.23
CA ASP A 146 -10.21 11.69 -3.43
C ASP A 146 -10.26 10.76 -4.65
N GLU A 147 -11.47 10.44 -5.10
CA GLU A 147 -11.70 9.50 -6.18
C GLU A 147 -11.03 9.97 -7.48
N GLY A 148 -10.32 9.05 -8.13
CA GLY A 148 -9.63 9.31 -9.39
C GLY A 148 -8.24 9.94 -9.24
N LYS A 149 -7.80 10.28 -8.02
CA LYS A 149 -6.43 10.70 -7.77
C LYS A 149 -5.58 9.55 -7.24
N PHE A 150 -4.42 9.41 -7.82
CA PHE A 150 -3.43 8.40 -7.49
C PHE A 150 -2.08 9.07 -7.27
N GLY A 151 -1.28 8.50 -6.41
CA GLY A 151 0.13 8.83 -6.31
C GLY A 151 0.92 8.33 -7.53
N ASP A 152 2.22 8.37 -7.45
CA ASP A 152 3.11 7.93 -8.52
C ASP A 152 3.75 6.58 -8.19
N LEU A 153 4.10 5.81 -9.23
CA LEU A 153 4.91 4.61 -9.08
C LEU A 153 6.35 4.92 -9.46
N ILE A 154 7.25 4.74 -8.52
CA ILE A 154 8.68 4.91 -8.69
C ILE A 154 9.30 3.52 -8.92
N VAL A 155 9.72 3.28 -10.16
CA VAL A 155 10.41 2.06 -10.58
C VAL A 155 11.91 2.28 -10.46
N THR A 156 12.59 1.46 -9.66
CA THR A 156 14.05 1.44 -9.56
C THR A 156 14.56 0.23 -10.34
N TYR A 157 15.43 0.46 -11.32
CA TYR A 157 16.04 -0.62 -12.08
C TYR A 157 17.17 -1.27 -11.28
N SER A 158 17.12 -2.59 -11.19
CA SER A 158 18.20 -3.43 -10.66
C SER A 158 18.81 -4.21 -11.81
N VAL A 159 20.00 -3.83 -12.22
CA VAL A 159 20.68 -4.51 -13.35
C VAL A 159 21.19 -5.87 -12.88
N GLU A 160 20.72 -6.91 -13.54
CA GLU A 160 21.13 -8.28 -13.29
C GLU A 160 22.27 -8.67 -14.24
N ILE A 161 23.40 -9.04 -13.64
CA ILE A 161 24.55 -9.57 -14.38
C ILE A 161 24.32 -11.07 -14.57
N PRO A 162 24.41 -11.58 -15.82
CA PRO A 162 24.23 -13.00 -16.07
C PRO A 162 25.35 -13.82 -15.38
N THR A 163 24.93 -14.76 -14.55
CA THR A 163 25.86 -15.65 -13.82
C THR A 163 26.37 -16.81 -14.66
N THR A 164 25.59 -17.22 -15.67
CA THR A 164 25.91 -18.33 -16.56
C THR A 164 26.14 -17.79 -17.97
N LEU A 165 27.37 -17.83 -18.44
CA LEU A 165 27.77 -17.40 -19.76
C LEU A 165 28.27 -18.60 -20.58
N THR A 166 27.89 -18.68 -21.85
CA THR A 166 28.50 -19.60 -22.82
C THR A 166 29.94 -19.18 -23.15
N GLU A 167 30.78 -20.08 -23.63
CA GLU A 167 32.15 -19.73 -23.97
C GLU A 167 32.21 -18.61 -25.01
N LYS A 168 31.34 -18.63 -25.99
CA LYS A 168 31.23 -17.55 -26.99
C LYS A 168 30.88 -16.20 -26.39
N GLN A 169 29.98 -16.17 -25.38
CA GLN A 169 29.66 -14.93 -24.67
C GLN A 169 30.86 -14.42 -23.88
N LYS A 170 31.60 -15.31 -23.20
CA LYS A 170 32.83 -14.93 -22.51
C LYS A 170 33.88 -14.34 -23.43
N GLU A 171 34.06 -14.91 -24.61
CA GLU A 171 34.95 -14.37 -25.64
C GLU A 171 34.57 -12.95 -26.04
N LEU A 172 33.28 -12.71 -26.35
CA LEU A 172 32.78 -11.39 -26.68
C LEU A 172 32.96 -10.38 -25.56
N PHE A 173 32.77 -10.78 -24.32
CA PHE A 173 33.06 -9.90 -23.19
C PHE A 173 34.53 -9.58 -23.01
N ARG A 174 35.43 -10.54 -23.30
CA ARG A 174 36.90 -10.30 -23.33
C ARG A 174 37.29 -9.34 -24.45
N GLU A 175 36.71 -9.51 -25.64
CA GLU A 175 36.91 -8.55 -26.72
C GLU A 175 36.48 -7.14 -26.33
N LEU A 176 35.27 -6.98 -25.75
CA LEU A 176 34.80 -5.70 -25.27
C LEU A 176 35.70 -5.10 -24.20
N GLN A 177 36.26 -5.92 -23.31
CA GLN A 177 37.21 -5.48 -22.28
C GLN A 177 38.50 -4.93 -22.89
N ASN A 178 38.97 -5.51 -24.01
CA ASN A 178 40.20 -5.10 -24.68
C ASN A 178 40.00 -3.83 -25.55
N LEU A 179 38.76 -3.42 -25.83
CA LEU A 179 38.43 -2.21 -26.58
C LEU A 179 38.37 -0.94 -25.69
N ASN A 180 38.41 -1.10 -24.37
CA ASN A 180 38.55 -0.03 -23.38
C ASN A 180 40.00 0.07 -22.97
#